data_ceda6a06c792d89dea9508c502fed727
#
_entry.id   ceda6a06c792d89dea9508c502fed727
#
_cell.length_a   1.000
_cell.length_b   1.000
_cell.length_c   1.000
_cell.angle_alpha   90.00
_cell.angle_beta   90.00
_cell.angle_gamma   90.00
#
_symmetry.space_group_name_H-M   'P 1'
#
loop_
_entity.id
_entity.type
_entity.pdbx_description
1 polymer ?
#
loop_
_entity_poly.entity_id
_entity_poly.type
_entity_poly.pdbx_seq_one_letter_code
_entity_poly.pdbx_strand_id
1 'polypeptide(L)'
;MWYVYVLQSQQKRFNKWGKELPGFYYVGCTTDYQRRLRQHNGEITGGGKYTSQYRPWIPKAVYGTYPNRSIAMKAEKALKSKRGKARTEWTLEDSKYCCGLGTEHEWVKSFT
;
A
#
# COMPACT_ATOMS: atom_id res chain seq x y z
N MET A 1 7.67 -15.50 3.23
CA MET A 1 6.28 -15.23 2.82
C MET A 1 6.19 -13.88 2.14
N TRP A 2 5.27 -13.75 1.23
CA TRP A 2 5.03 -12.51 0.50
C TRP A 2 3.81 -11.79 1.01
N TYR A 3 3.83 -10.46 0.87
CA TYR A 3 2.75 -9.57 1.29
C TYR A 3 2.44 -8.57 0.18
N VAL A 4 1.19 -8.11 0.15
CA VAL A 4 0.78 -6.94 -0.63
C VAL A 4 0.48 -5.82 0.36
N TYR A 5 1.06 -4.65 0.14
CA TYR A 5 0.91 -3.52 1.04
C TYR A 5 0.32 -2.32 0.30
N VAL A 6 -0.37 -1.48 1.05
CA VAL A 6 -0.93 -0.23 0.55
C VAL A 6 -0.39 0.91 1.39
N LEU A 7 0.21 1.88 0.72
CA LEU A 7 0.71 3.11 1.34
C LEU A 7 -0.09 4.30 0.86
N GLN A 8 -0.17 5.35 1.66
CA GLN A 8 -0.76 6.62 1.25
C GLN A 8 0.24 7.74 1.48
N SER A 9 0.39 8.60 0.47
CA SER A 9 1.20 9.81 0.57
C SER A 9 0.53 10.79 1.54
N GLN A 10 1.33 11.44 2.37
CA GLN A 10 0.87 12.48 3.28
C GLN A 10 0.96 13.86 2.66
N GLN A 11 1.40 13.98 1.41
CA GLN A 11 1.40 15.25 0.72
C GLN A 11 -0.03 15.68 0.36
N LYS A 12 -0.35 16.94 0.61
CA LYS A 12 -1.65 17.49 0.28
C LYS A 12 -1.80 17.64 -1.22
N ARG A 13 -2.98 17.33 -1.72
CA ARG A 13 -3.36 17.50 -3.12
C ARG A 13 -4.62 18.35 -3.21
N PHE A 14 -4.71 19.14 -4.25
CA PHE A 14 -5.89 19.98 -4.48
C PHE A 14 -6.32 19.85 -5.94
N ASN A 15 -7.64 19.89 -6.18
CA ASN A 15 -8.14 19.96 -7.55
C ASN A 15 -8.05 21.40 -8.07
N LYS A 16 -8.47 21.62 -9.31
CA LYS A 16 -8.39 22.95 -9.94
C LYS A 16 -9.31 23.97 -9.27
N TRP A 17 -10.24 23.54 -8.45
CA TRP A 17 -11.14 24.42 -7.69
C TRP A 17 -10.67 24.67 -6.26
N GLY A 18 -9.49 24.21 -5.91
CA GLY A 18 -8.92 24.39 -4.57
C GLY A 18 -9.43 23.42 -3.51
N LYS A 19 -10.22 22.43 -3.89
CA LYS A 19 -10.68 21.41 -2.95
C LYS A 19 -9.57 20.40 -2.67
N GLU A 20 -9.32 20.12 -1.38
CA GLU A 20 -8.34 19.13 -0.98
C GLU A 20 -8.79 17.72 -1.37
N LEU A 21 -7.88 16.97 -1.98
CA LEU A 21 -8.08 15.58 -2.38
C LEU A 21 -7.25 14.66 -1.48
N PRO A 22 -7.67 13.38 -1.33
CA PRO A 22 -6.85 12.40 -0.61
C PRO A 22 -5.48 12.27 -1.27
N GLY A 23 -4.45 12.00 -0.47
CA GLY A 23 -3.12 11.72 -0.98
C GLY A 23 -3.10 10.47 -1.87
N PHE A 24 -2.10 10.38 -2.73
CA PHE A 24 -1.95 9.23 -3.62
C PHE A 24 -1.77 7.93 -2.83
N TYR A 25 -2.28 6.84 -3.40
CA TYR A 25 -2.07 5.50 -2.88
C TYR A 25 -1.03 4.76 -3.72
N TYR A 26 -0.24 3.93 -3.07
CA TYR A 26 0.72 3.05 -3.73
C TYR A 26 0.51 1.63 -3.25
N VAL A 27 0.47 0.69 -4.21
CA VAL A 27 0.32 -0.74 -3.92
C VAL A 27 1.53 -1.47 -4.43
N GLY A 28 2.11 -2.32 -3.60
CA GLY A 28 3.26 -3.13 -3.97
C GLY A 28 3.25 -4.48 -3.29
N CYS A 29 4.15 -5.36 -3.69
CA CYS A 29 4.35 -6.63 -3.01
C CYS A 29 5.80 -6.78 -2.56
N THR A 30 6.01 -7.48 -1.45
CA THR A 30 7.33 -7.62 -0.85
C THR A 30 7.35 -8.77 0.14
N THR A 31 8.55 -9.23 0.48
CA THR A 31 8.76 -10.14 1.61
C THR A 31 8.99 -9.39 2.92
N ASP A 32 9.26 -8.08 2.85
CA ASP A 32 9.56 -7.25 4.02
C ASP A 32 8.95 -5.87 3.82
N TYR A 33 7.71 -5.72 4.26
CA TYR A 33 6.96 -4.48 4.08
C TYR A 33 7.51 -3.33 4.94
N GLN A 34 8.08 -3.63 6.10
CA GLN A 34 8.67 -2.59 6.96
C GLN A 34 9.89 -1.97 6.30
N ARG A 35 10.78 -2.81 5.75
CA ARG A 35 11.94 -2.33 5.00
C ARG A 35 11.53 -1.55 3.76
N ARG A 36 10.52 -2.04 3.06
CA ARG A 36 10.04 -1.42 1.83
C ARG A 36 9.48 -0.02 2.08
N LEU A 37 8.78 0.17 3.19
CA LEU A 37 8.31 1.50 3.59
C LEU A 37 9.50 2.46 3.80
N ARG A 38 10.55 2.00 4.46
CA ARG A 38 11.75 2.81 4.68
C ARG A 38 12.42 3.19 3.36
N GLN A 39 12.44 2.28 2.40
CA GLN A 39 12.95 2.57 1.06
C GLN A 39 12.10 3.64 0.37
N HIS A 40 10.79 3.52 0.42
CA HIS A 40 9.88 4.50 -0.20
C HIS A 40 10.02 5.88 0.45
N ASN A 41 10.28 5.95 1.74
CA ASN A 41 10.47 7.21 2.45
C ASN A 41 11.91 7.74 2.38
N GLY A 42 12.80 7.04 1.70
CA GLY A 42 14.17 7.50 1.52
C GLY A 42 15.08 7.33 2.73
N GLU A 43 14.65 6.58 3.74
CA GLU A 43 15.48 6.32 4.91
C GLU A 43 16.62 5.35 4.59
N ILE A 44 16.40 4.48 3.61
CA ILE A 44 17.42 3.59 3.06
C ILE A 44 17.31 3.55 1.55
N THR A 45 18.38 3.10 0.88
CA THR A 45 18.43 3.02 -0.58
C THR A 45 17.44 1.99 -1.12
N GLY A 46 16.88 2.25 -2.29
CA GLY A 46 16.05 1.28 -3.02
C GLY A 46 14.62 1.73 -3.31
N GLY A 47 14.25 2.96 -3.00
CA GLY A 47 12.94 3.50 -3.36
C GLY A 47 12.86 3.87 -4.83
N GLY A 48 11.64 3.85 -5.40
CA GLY A 48 11.41 4.19 -6.79
C GLY A 48 11.23 5.70 -7.01
N LYS A 49 11.30 6.11 -8.28
CA LYS A 49 11.12 7.53 -8.64
C LYS A 49 9.73 8.05 -8.27
N TYR A 50 8.69 7.26 -8.51
CA TYR A 50 7.33 7.66 -8.20
C TYR A 50 7.17 7.96 -6.71
N THR A 51 7.59 7.04 -5.85
CA THR A 51 7.41 7.20 -4.41
C THR A 51 8.31 8.30 -3.84
N SER A 52 9.46 8.57 -4.46
CA SER A 52 10.35 9.65 -4.00
C SER A 52 9.74 11.04 -4.17
N GLN A 53 8.79 11.20 -5.09
CA GLN A 53 8.13 12.48 -5.36
C GLN A 53 7.04 12.82 -4.35
N TYR A 54 6.49 11.83 -3.65
CA TYR A 54 5.30 12.01 -2.83
C TYR A 54 5.50 11.61 -1.36
N ARG A 55 6.73 11.63 -0.89
CA ARG A 55 7.06 11.38 0.51
C ARG A 55 6.46 12.44 1.43
N PRO A 56 6.13 12.13 2.69
CA PRO A 56 6.28 10.81 3.31
C PRO A 56 5.09 9.90 3.01
N TRP A 57 5.34 8.60 3.08
CA TRP A 57 4.34 7.56 2.92
C TRP A 57 4.04 6.92 4.27
N ILE A 58 2.77 6.61 4.52
CA ILE A 58 2.38 5.82 5.69
C ILE A 58 1.63 4.57 5.24
N PRO A 59 1.72 3.47 6.00
CA PRO A 59 0.99 2.25 5.67
C PRO A 59 -0.49 2.40 5.98
N LYS A 60 -1.33 1.91 5.08
CA LYS A 60 -2.79 1.92 5.23
C LYS A 60 -3.38 0.52 5.29
N ALA A 61 -2.74 -0.45 4.66
CA ALA A 61 -3.18 -1.84 4.70
C ALA A 61 -2.02 -2.76 4.34
N VAL A 62 -2.08 -3.99 4.83
CA VAL A 62 -1.19 -5.06 4.41
C VAL A 62 -2.00 -6.36 4.32
N TYR A 63 -1.83 -7.07 3.21
CA TYR A 63 -2.53 -8.31 2.94
C TYR A 63 -1.51 -9.43 2.79
N GLY A 64 -1.86 -10.59 3.17
CA GLY A 64 -1.00 -11.77 3.09
C GLY A 64 -1.38 -12.77 4.17
N THR A 65 -0.69 -13.83 4.28
CA THR A 65 0.57 -14.11 3.57
C THR A 65 0.31 -14.84 2.27
N TYR A 66 1.20 -14.64 1.30
CA TYR A 66 1.15 -15.35 0.02
C TYR A 66 2.36 -16.28 -0.08
N PRO A 67 2.19 -17.48 -0.66
CA PRO A 67 3.26 -18.48 -0.65
C PRO A 67 4.45 -18.16 -1.54
N ASN A 68 4.24 -17.35 -2.58
CA ASN A 68 5.31 -16.98 -3.51
C ASN A 68 5.02 -15.65 -4.18
N ARG A 69 6.02 -15.15 -4.91
CA ARG A 69 5.92 -13.86 -5.59
C ARG A 69 4.83 -13.84 -6.65
N SER A 70 4.68 -14.93 -7.39
CA SER A 70 3.67 -15.00 -8.47
C SER A 70 2.26 -14.78 -7.94
N ILE A 71 1.91 -15.43 -6.84
CA ILE A 71 0.60 -15.28 -6.20
C ILE A 71 0.44 -13.85 -5.64
N ALA A 72 1.48 -13.33 -5.00
CA ALA A 72 1.45 -11.97 -4.47
C ALA A 72 1.26 -10.94 -5.60
N MET A 73 1.92 -11.12 -6.74
CA MET A 73 1.76 -10.22 -7.89
C MET A 73 0.36 -10.26 -8.47
N LYS A 74 -0.28 -11.41 -8.49
CA LYS A 74 -1.67 -11.53 -8.92
C LYS A 74 -2.60 -10.77 -7.98
N ALA A 75 -2.38 -10.89 -6.68
CA ALA A 75 -3.13 -10.15 -5.67
C ALA A 75 -2.90 -8.64 -5.81
N GLU A 76 -1.65 -8.22 -6.01
CA GLU A 76 -1.32 -6.83 -6.24
C GLU A 76 -2.07 -6.26 -7.45
N LYS A 77 -2.06 -6.99 -8.56
CA LYS A 77 -2.77 -6.57 -9.77
C LYS A 77 -4.27 -6.45 -9.53
N ALA A 78 -4.87 -7.42 -8.85
CA ALA A 78 -6.28 -7.37 -8.51
C ALA A 78 -6.61 -6.17 -7.64
N LEU A 79 -5.75 -5.87 -6.67
CA LEU A 79 -5.93 -4.73 -5.78
C LEU A 79 -5.76 -3.40 -6.51
N LYS A 80 -4.83 -3.32 -7.44
CA LYS A 80 -4.61 -2.12 -8.25
C LYS A 80 -5.79 -1.78 -9.15
N SER A 81 -6.65 -2.75 -9.47
CA SER A 81 -7.87 -2.49 -10.22
C SER A 81 -8.88 -1.67 -9.42
N LYS A 82 -8.78 -1.66 -8.11
CA LYS A 82 -9.55 -0.79 -7.24
C LYS A 82 -8.88 0.58 -7.17
N ARG A 83 -9.65 1.62 -6.87
CA ARG A 83 -9.13 2.99 -6.83
C ARG A 83 -9.19 3.58 -5.42
N GLY A 84 -8.14 4.32 -5.07
CA GLY A 84 -8.10 5.11 -3.85
C GLY A 84 -8.38 4.29 -2.60
N LYS A 85 -9.28 4.80 -1.77
CA LYS A 85 -9.62 4.19 -0.48
C LYS A 85 -10.12 2.76 -0.59
N ALA A 86 -10.71 2.36 -1.72
CA ALA A 86 -11.19 0.99 -1.92
C ALA A 86 -10.07 -0.04 -1.78
N ARG A 87 -8.81 0.36 -2.00
CA ARG A 87 -7.63 -0.50 -1.82
C ARG A 87 -7.42 -0.90 -0.36
N THR A 88 -7.95 -0.13 0.58
CA THR A 88 -7.84 -0.41 2.02
C THR A 88 -9.04 -1.17 2.55
N GLU A 89 -10.06 -1.39 1.72
CA GLU A 89 -11.32 -2.03 2.09
C GLU A 89 -11.46 -3.43 1.49
N TRP A 90 -10.36 -4.02 1.05
CA TRP A 90 -10.35 -5.34 0.41
C TRP A 90 -10.60 -6.41 1.46
N THR A 91 -11.63 -7.23 1.24
CA THR A 91 -12.00 -8.32 2.14
C THR A 91 -11.89 -9.67 1.42
N LEU A 92 -11.99 -10.75 2.18
CA LEU A 92 -12.01 -12.10 1.61
C LEU A 92 -13.14 -12.29 0.62
N GLU A 93 -14.25 -11.58 0.81
CA GLU A 93 -15.40 -11.64 -0.08
C GLU A 93 -15.14 -10.93 -1.40
N ASP A 94 -14.28 -9.91 -1.38
CA ASP A 94 -13.96 -9.12 -2.58
C ASP A 94 -13.03 -9.85 -3.54
N SER A 95 -12.20 -10.77 -3.03
CA SER A 95 -11.19 -11.42 -3.84
C SER A 95 -10.72 -12.73 -3.22
N LYS A 96 -10.58 -13.74 -4.06
CA LYS A 96 -9.95 -15.01 -3.67
C LYS A 96 -8.48 -14.86 -3.25
N TYR A 97 -7.87 -13.72 -3.55
CA TYR A 97 -6.47 -13.46 -3.19
C TYR A 97 -6.34 -12.73 -1.86
N CYS A 98 -7.43 -12.26 -1.28
CA CYS A 98 -7.37 -11.56 0.00
C CYS A 98 -7.29 -12.59 1.13
N CYS A 99 -6.22 -12.54 1.89
CA CYS A 99 -6.00 -13.47 2.99
C CYS A 99 -5.32 -12.82 4.20
N GLY A 100 -5.37 -11.49 4.27
CA GLY A 100 -4.72 -10.76 5.34
C GLY A 100 -5.69 -9.94 6.18
N LEU A 101 -5.14 -9.25 7.16
CA LEU A 101 -5.91 -8.42 8.09
C LEU A 101 -6.19 -7.01 7.55
N GLY A 102 -5.63 -6.67 6.41
CA GLY A 102 -5.86 -5.35 5.81
C GLY A 102 -5.41 -4.23 6.74
N THR A 103 -6.35 -3.38 7.15
CA THR A 103 -6.07 -2.23 8.00
C THR A 103 -5.89 -2.62 9.48
N GLU A 104 -6.22 -3.84 9.87
CA GLU A 104 -6.15 -4.29 11.26
C GLU A 104 -4.75 -4.76 11.68
N HIS A 105 -3.81 -4.87 10.76
CA HIS A 105 -2.46 -5.30 11.07
C HIS A 105 -1.76 -4.31 12.02
N GLU A 106 -1.01 -4.82 12.98
CA GLU A 106 -0.32 -4.01 13.98
C GLU A 106 0.61 -2.96 13.36
N TRP A 107 1.30 -3.32 12.29
CA TRP A 107 2.18 -2.41 11.58
C TRP A 107 1.42 -1.17 11.07
N VAL A 108 0.21 -1.37 10.55
CA VAL A 108 -0.63 -0.26 10.09
C VAL A 108 -1.08 0.59 11.27
N LYS A 109 -1.53 -0.06 12.35
CA LYS A 109 -2.04 0.64 13.52
C LYS A 109 -0.95 1.45 14.24
N SER A 110 0.30 1.05 14.13
CA SER A 110 1.41 1.79 14.75
C SER A 110 1.62 3.18 14.16
N PHE A 111 1.03 3.47 13.00
CA PHE A 111 1.12 4.76 12.32
C PHE A 111 -0.15 5.62 12.45
N THR A 112 -1.14 5.14 13.16
CA THR A 112 -2.40 5.89 13.35
C THR A 112 -2.60 6.37 14.81
#